data_19cfe9b127b3893b24aef3b982cb8e0a
#
_entry.id   19cfe9b127b3893b24aef3b982cb8e0a
#
_cell.length_a   1.000
_cell.length_b   1.000
_cell.length_c   1.000
_cell.angle_alpha   90.00
_cell.angle_beta   90.00
_cell.angle_gamma   90.00
#
_symmetry.space_group_name_H-M   'P 1'
#
loop_
_entity.id
_entity.type
_entity.pdbx_description
1 polymer ?
#
loop_
_entity_poly.entity_id
_entity_poly.type
_entity_poly.pdbx_seq_one_letter_code
_entity_poly.pdbx_strand_id
1 'polypeptide(L)'
;MTSRKNCLSLIGGVAAFLLVLAPNAFAKKSSSGGTAQVTCGDGLVTYTPIMLWPPNHKLTQIDISFAEPQPESTTDVALETLGIQVTGISSNQDAEDAAGGSGCGAETGAGDDWVFDSTPVSGPANDDTATVSTSVQVAAERCAKLKTSRVYTINVTCSDSDGSTDTAQLTVTVPHSKHSL
;
A
#
# COMPACT_ATOMS: atom_id res chain seq x y z
N MET A 1 62.61 3.19 -35.02
CA MET A 1 63.34 1.93 -35.07
C MET A 1 62.99 1.11 -33.84
N THR A 2 62.61 -0.07 -34.11
CA THR A 2 62.54 -1.33 -33.40
C THR A 2 61.15 -1.74 -32.90
N SER A 3 60.56 -2.47 -33.69
CA SER A 3 59.66 -3.62 -33.71
C SER A 3 59.97 -4.70 -32.66
N ARG A 4 58.89 -5.31 -32.11
CA ARG A 4 58.75 -6.74 -31.79
C ARG A 4 57.36 -6.95 -31.17
N LYS A 5 56.39 -7.53 -31.85
CA LYS A 5 56.09 -8.95 -32.13
C LYS A 5 55.49 -9.72 -30.93
N ASN A 6 54.21 -10.00 -31.10
CA ASN A 6 53.47 -11.25 -30.85
C ASN A 6 53.68 -12.03 -29.55
N CYS A 7 52.63 -12.29 -28.81
CA CYS A 7 52.30 -13.66 -28.41
C CYS A 7 50.75 -13.83 -28.23
N LEU A 8 50.22 -14.67 -29.09
CA LEU A 8 48.88 -15.21 -29.11
C LEU A 8 48.84 -16.37 -28.10
N SER A 9 47.93 -16.37 -27.14
CA SER A 9 47.60 -17.55 -26.36
C SER A 9 46.11 -17.72 -26.24
N LEU A 10 45.58 -18.63 -27.06
CA LEU A 10 44.25 -19.22 -26.94
C LEU A 10 44.29 -20.21 -25.77
N ILE A 11 43.49 -20.01 -24.74
CA ILE A 11 43.13 -21.08 -23.80
C ILE A 11 41.58 -21.11 -23.78
N GLY A 12 41.08 -22.18 -24.40
CA GLY A 12 39.64 -22.51 -24.38
C GLY A 12 39.24 -22.98 -22.97
N GLY A 13 38.31 -22.26 -22.37
CA GLY A 13 37.63 -22.66 -21.16
C GLY A 13 36.19 -23.05 -21.50
N VAL A 14 35.92 -24.35 -21.46
CA VAL A 14 34.58 -24.91 -21.56
C VAL A 14 33.83 -24.51 -20.28
N ALA A 15 32.94 -23.50 -20.37
CA ALA A 15 32.04 -23.16 -19.30
C ALA A 15 30.86 -24.15 -19.32
N ALA A 16 30.90 -25.11 -18.39
CA ALA A 16 29.73 -25.95 -18.10
C ALA A 16 28.61 -25.12 -17.52
N PHE A 17 27.56 -24.88 -18.29
CA PHE A 17 26.33 -24.22 -17.84
C PHE A 17 25.54 -25.22 -16.97
N LEU A 18 25.67 -25.09 -15.64
CA LEU A 18 24.80 -25.76 -14.69
C LEU A 18 23.42 -25.07 -14.76
N LEU A 19 22.48 -25.69 -15.44
CA LEU A 19 21.08 -25.31 -15.42
C LEU A 19 20.51 -25.66 -14.03
N VAL A 20 20.50 -24.70 -13.12
CA VAL A 20 19.78 -24.83 -11.86
C VAL A 20 18.30 -24.68 -12.17
N LEU A 21 17.61 -25.81 -12.25
CA LEU A 21 16.15 -25.87 -12.26
C LEU A 21 15.66 -25.40 -10.89
N ALA A 22 15.33 -24.10 -10.76
CA ALA A 22 14.61 -23.61 -9.61
C ALA A 22 13.23 -24.27 -9.56
N PRO A 23 12.80 -24.84 -8.43
CA PRO A 23 11.43 -25.34 -8.31
C PRO A 23 10.50 -24.16 -8.46
N ASN A 24 9.60 -24.23 -9.46
CA ASN A 24 8.50 -23.31 -9.62
C ASN A 24 7.59 -23.45 -8.38
N ALA A 25 7.86 -22.65 -7.35
CA ALA A 25 6.91 -22.44 -6.29
C ALA A 25 5.69 -21.76 -6.95
N PHE A 26 4.64 -22.54 -7.19
CA PHE A 26 3.33 -22.01 -7.51
C PHE A 26 2.88 -21.16 -6.31
N ALA A 27 3.24 -19.89 -6.32
CA ALA A 27 2.66 -18.91 -5.43
C ALA A 27 1.16 -18.90 -5.73
N LYS A 28 0.38 -19.48 -4.82
CA LYS A 28 -1.08 -19.43 -4.87
C LYS A 28 -1.46 -17.96 -4.92
N LYS A 29 -1.92 -17.49 -6.08
CA LYS A 29 -2.23 -16.09 -6.34
C LYS A 29 -3.27 -15.67 -5.30
N SER A 30 -2.85 -14.93 -4.28
CA SER A 30 -3.76 -14.23 -3.38
C SER A 30 -4.61 -13.32 -4.26
N SER A 31 -5.93 -13.40 -4.13
CA SER A 31 -6.84 -12.54 -4.88
C SER A 31 -7.06 -11.19 -4.20
N SER A 32 -6.17 -10.80 -3.26
CA SER A 32 -6.09 -9.43 -2.77
C SER A 32 -5.73 -8.52 -3.93
N GLY A 33 -6.47 -7.44 -4.08
CA GLY A 33 -6.22 -6.54 -5.21
C GLY A 33 -7.21 -5.38 -5.28
N GLY A 34 -7.16 -4.73 -6.44
CA GLY A 34 -7.90 -3.51 -6.72
C GLY A 34 -7.21 -2.27 -6.17
N THR A 35 -7.44 -1.17 -6.87
CA THR A 35 -6.98 0.17 -6.51
C THR A 35 -8.19 1.09 -6.54
N ALA A 36 -8.27 2.01 -5.58
CA ALA A 36 -9.29 3.05 -5.58
C ALA A 36 -8.66 4.42 -5.40
N GLN A 37 -9.44 5.44 -5.73
CA GLN A 37 -9.09 6.83 -5.57
C GLN A 37 -10.21 7.56 -4.86
N VAL A 38 -9.85 8.51 -3.99
CA VAL A 38 -10.76 9.43 -3.31
C VAL A 38 -10.19 10.83 -3.39
N THR A 39 -11.05 11.82 -3.54
CA THR A 39 -10.66 13.22 -3.47
C THR A 39 -10.31 13.61 -2.04
N CYS A 40 -9.26 14.41 -1.86
CA CYS A 40 -8.82 14.97 -0.59
C CYS A 40 -8.24 16.34 -0.88
N GLY A 41 -8.98 17.41 -0.54
CA GLY A 41 -8.68 18.75 -1.01
C GLY A 41 -8.72 18.84 -2.53
N ASP A 42 -7.75 19.48 -3.11
CA ASP A 42 -7.59 19.62 -4.57
C ASP A 42 -6.89 18.39 -5.20
N GLY A 43 -6.41 17.44 -4.38
CA GLY A 43 -5.70 16.27 -4.82
C GLY A 43 -6.48 14.97 -4.76
N LEU A 44 -5.79 13.89 -5.11
CA LEU A 44 -6.30 12.52 -5.12
C LEU A 44 -5.48 11.63 -4.22
N VAL A 45 -6.15 10.92 -3.32
CA VAL A 45 -5.56 9.80 -2.58
C VAL A 45 -5.83 8.51 -3.34
N THR A 46 -4.78 7.84 -3.74
CA THR A 46 -4.82 6.50 -4.37
C THR A 46 -4.39 5.46 -3.34
N TYR A 47 -5.12 4.36 -3.22
CA TYR A 47 -4.75 3.30 -2.27
C TYR A 47 -4.99 1.90 -2.82
N THR A 48 -4.16 0.95 -2.36
CA THR A 48 -4.16 -0.44 -2.84
C THR A 48 -3.52 -1.37 -1.80
N PRO A 49 -4.01 -2.61 -1.63
CA PRO A 49 -5.23 -3.19 -2.18
C PRO A 49 -6.50 -2.71 -1.46
N ILE A 50 -7.62 -2.62 -2.17
CA ILE A 50 -8.93 -2.29 -1.58
C ILE A 50 -9.70 -3.53 -1.10
N MET A 51 -9.19 -4.70 -1.42
CA MET A 51 -9.82 -5.98 -1.11
C MET A 51 -8.79 -7.01 -0.66
N LEU A 52 -9.07 -7.69 0.44
CA LEU A 52 -8.20 -8.70 1.05
C LEU A 52 -8.85 -10.08 0.99
N TRP A 53 -8.28 -10.97 0.18
CA TRP A 53 -8.74 -12.34 0.04
C TRP A 53 -7.56 -13.30 -0.17
N PRO A 54 -7.56 -14.49 0.41
CA PRO A 54 -8.53 -15.03 1.38
C PRO A 54 -8.32 -14.45 2.79
N PRO A 55 -9.34 -14.54 3.67
CA PRO A 55 -9.15 -14.27 5.09
C PRO A 55 -8.13 -15.27 5.64
N ASN A 56 -7.02 -14.78 6.15
CA ASN A 56 -5.89 -15.62 6.60
C ASN A 56 -5.26 -15.13 7.91
N HIS A 57 -5.89 -14.17 8.58
CA HIS A 57 -5.47 -13.54 9.84
C HIS A 57 -4.06 -12.88 9.78
N LYS A 58 -3.57 -12.57 8.57
CA LYS A 58 -2.28 -11.90 8.40
C LYS A 58 -2.48 -10.42 8.17
N LEU A 59 -1.61 -9.63 8.78
CA LEU A 59 -1.49 -8.23 8.44
C LEU A 59 -1.08 -8.09 6.97
N THR A 60 -1.82 -7.26 6.25
CA THR A 60 -1.59 -6.94 4.83
C THR A 60 -1.38 -5.46 4.72
N GLN A 61 -0.32 -5.07 4.05
CA GLN A 61 0.00 -3.67 3.81
C GLN A 61 -0.97 -3.07 2.79
N ILE A 62 -1.46 -1.88 3.11
CA ILE A 62 -2.22 -1.00 2.23
C ILE A 62 -1.32 0.19 1.94
N ASP A 63 -0.92 0.32 0.70
CA ASP A 63 -0.14 1.47 0.24
C ASP A 63 -1.09 2.62 -0.07
N ILE A 64 -0.76 3.81 0.38
CA ILE A 64 -1.56 5.02 0.26
C ILE A 64 -0.67 6.11 -0.30
N SER A 65 -1.09 6.76 -1.37
CA SER A 65 -0.37 7.88 -1.98
C SER A 65 -1.31 9.05 -2.22
N PHE A 66 -0.83 10.25 -1.96
CA PHE A 66 -1.52 11.50 -2.24
C PHE A 66 -0.76 12.27 -3.31
N ALA A 67 -1.48 12.71 -4.32
CA ALA A 67 -0.95 13.51 -5.42
C ALA A 67 -1.93 14.64 -5.73
N GLU A 68 -1.38 15.84 -5.94
CA GLU A 68 -2.11 17.01 -6.39
C GLU A 68 -1.80 17.28 -7.87
N PRO A 69 -2.81 17.52 -8.73
CA PRO A 69 -2.58 17.96 -10.08
C PRO A 69 -1.91 19.34 -10.05
N GLN A 70 -0.67 19.44 -10.53
CA GLN A 70 0.02 20.71 -10.57
C GLN A 70 -0.62 21.63 -11.62
N PRO A 71 -0.87 22.92 -11.30
CA PRO A 71 -1.29 23.87 -12.31
C PRO A 71 -0.16 24.06 -13.33
N GLU A 72 -0.51 23.99 -14.61
CA GLU A 72 0.44 24.29 -15.70
C GLU A 72 1.02 25.69 -15.52
N SER A 73 2.29 25.75 -15.16
CA SER A 73 3.11 26.97 -15.10
C SER A 73 2.83 27.95 -13.94
N THR A 74 3.63 27.85 -12.90
CA THR A 74 3.92 29.01 -12.06
C THR A 74 5.41 29.25 -12.03
N THR A 75 5.81 30.45 -12.43
CA THR A 75 7.20 30.94 -12.37
C THR A 75 7.64 31.37 -10.96
N ASP A 76 6.78 31.23 -9.97
CA ASP A 76 7.05 31.52 -8.57
C ASP A 76 7.20 30.22 -7.79
N VAL A 77 8.45 29.84 -7.58
CA VAL A 77 8.85 28.65 -6.82
C VAL A 77 8.75 28.95 -5.32
N ALA A 78 7.56 29.00 -4.77
CA ALA A 78 7.43 28.69 -3.36
C ALA A 78 7.73 27.19 -3.20
N LEU A 79 8.51 26.82 -2.19
CA LEU A 79 8.72 25.42 -1.83
C LEU A 79 7.41 24.90 -1.21
N GLU A 80 6.50 24.54 -2.08
CA GLU A 80 5.22 23.96 -1.71
C GLU A 80 5.47 22.54 -1.23
N THR A 81 4.77 22.12 -0.21
CA THR A 81 4.90 20.77 0.35
C THR A 81 3.55 20.10 0.40
N LEU A 82 3.45 18.94 -0.23
CA LEU A 82 2.33 18.04 -0.02
C LEU A 82 2.50 17.26 1.27
N GLY A 83 1.38 16.91 1.89
CA GLY A 83 1.38 16.11 3.10
C GLY A 83 0.25 15.08 3.12
N ILE A 84 0.53 13.94 3.77
CA ILE A 84 -0.49 12.95 4.11
C ILE A 84 -0.24 12.38 5.50
N GLN A 85 -1.31 12.19 6.26
CA GLN A 85 -1.27 11.61 7.59
C GLN A 85 -2.43 10.63 7.77
N VAL A 86 -2.16 9.45 8.29
CA VAL A 86 -3.20 8.55 8.77
C VAL A 86 -3.59 8.97 10.17
N THR A 87 -4.86 9.32 10.36
CA THR A 87 -5.37 9.84 11.64
C THR A 87 -6.14 8.80 12.44
N GLY A 88 -6.52 7.69 11.83
CA GLY A 88 -7.18 6.60 12.53
C GLY A 88 -7.67 5.50 11.61
N ILE A 89 -7.91 4.34 12.20
CA ILE A 89 -8.53 3.19 11.54
C ILE A 89 -9.67 2.70 12.42
N SER A 90 -10.74 2.26 11.80
CA SER A 90 -11.86 1.59 12.45
C SER A 90 -12.36 0.43 11.61
N SER A 91 -13.12 -0.48 12.21
CA SER A 91 -13.71 -1.63 11.53
C SER A 91 -15.18 -1.78 11.93
N ASN A 92 -15.99 -2.31 11.02
CA ASN A 92 -17.38 -2.66 11.29
C ASN A 92 -17.54 -4.01 12.02
N GLN A 93 -16.45 -4.72 12.27
CA GLN A 93 -16.41 -6.01 12.98
C GLN A 93 -15.19 -6.04 13.89
N ASP A 94 -15.35 -6.58 15.10
CA ASP A 94 -14.21 -6.88 15.97
C ASP A 94 -13.38 -8.04 15.41
N ALA A 95 -12.12 -8.13 15.84
CA ALA A 95 -11.31 -9.31 15.64
C ALA A 95 -12.02 -10.56 16.19
N GLU A 96 -11.89 -11.67 15.49
CA GLU A 96 -12.14 -12.95 16.14
C GLU A 96 -11.01 -13.22 17.13
N ASP A 97 -11.29 -13.07 18.42
CA ASP A 97 -10.38 -13.56 19.42
C ASP A 97 -9.98 -15.00 19.10
N ALA A 98 -8.69 -15.26 19.00
CA ALA A 98 -8.13 -16.61 18.84
C ALA A 98 -8.59 -17.58 19.97
N ALA A 99 -9.26 -17.08 20.99
CA ALA A 99 -9.79 -17.79 22.15
C ALA A 99 -11.30 -18.11 22.07
N GLY A 100 -11.98 -17.88 20.92
CA GLY A 100 -13.39 -18.21 20.77
C GLY A 100 -14.36 -17.28 21.50
N GLY A 101 -13.95 -16.07 21.79
CA GLY A 101 -14.80 -15.01 22.35
C GLY A 101 -15.94 -14.63 21.38
N SER A 102 -17.05 -14.16 21.95
CA SER A 102 -18.29 -13.85 21.20
C SER A 102 -18.32 -12.45 20.58
N GLY A 103 -17.18 -11.77 20.52
CA GLY A 103 -17.09 -10.39 20.09
C GLY A 103 -16.98 -10.25 18.59
N CYS A 104 -18.10 -10.03 17.90
CA CYS A 104 -18.14 -9.62 16.50
C CYS A 104 -18.84 -8.25 16.39
N GLY A 105 -18.49 -7.32 17.23
CA GLY A 105 -18.98 -5.95 17.22
C GLY A 105 -18.23 -5.04 16.24
N ALA A 106 -18.42 -3.74 16.35
CA ALA A 106 -17.63 -2.73 15.67
C ALA A 106 -16.46 -2.30 16.55
N GLU A 107 -15.27 -2.21 15.99
CA GLU A 107 -14.06 -1.81 16.68
C GLU A 107 -13.60 -0.40 16.30
N THR A 108 -13.23 0.37 17.32
CA THR A 108 -12.62 1.68 17.14
C THR A 108 -11.41 1.79 18.06
N GLY A 109 -10.24 2.06 17.51
CA GLY A 109 -9.00 2.21 18.28
C GLY A 109 -7.87 1.34 17.77
N ALA A 110 -6.74 1.37 18.44
CA ALA A 110 -5.61 0.51 18.14
C ALA A 110 -5.85 -0.89 18.73
N GLY A 111 -6.04 -1.88 17.88
CA GLY A 111 -6.13 -3.31 18.22
C GLY A 111 -5.04 -4.10 17.52
N ASP A 112 -5.01 -5.40 17.73
CA ASP A 112 -4.08 -6.29 17.02
C ASP A 112 -4.39 -6.43 15.51
N ASP A 113 -5.53 -5.86 15.09
CA ASP A 113 -6.07 -5.97 13.73
C ASP A 113 -5.49 -5.00 12.74
N TRP A 114 -4.84 -3.95 13.21
CA TRP A 114 -4.15 -2.97 12.36
C TRP A 114 -2.96 -2.32 13.05
N VAL A 115 -2.04 -1.90 12.22
CA VAL A 115 -0.86 -1.13 12.63
C VAL A 115 -0.70 0.04 11.67
N PHE A 116 -0.53 1.24 12.20
CA PHE A 116 -0.22 2.42 11.40
C PHE A 116 0.66 3.40 12.20
N ASP A 117 1.40 4.22 11.46
CA ASP A 117 2.11 5.36 12.00
C ASP A 117 1.28 6.62 11.74
N SER A 118 0.98 7.35 12.79
CA SER A 118 0.27 8.62 12.70
C SER A 118 1.17 9.82 12.44
N THR A 119 2.46 9.60 12.18
CA THR A 119 3.40 10.67 11.83
C THR A 119 3.05 11.23 10.45
N PRO A 120 2.87 12.55 10.30
CA PRO A 120 2.66 13.15 8.99
C PRO A 120 3.86 12.90 8.08
N VAL A 121 3.58 12.51 6.85
CA VAL A 121 4.58 12.40 5.78
C VAL A 121 4.40 13.59 4.86
N SER A 122 5.49 14.31 4.58
CA SER A 122 5.48 15.44 3.66
C SER A 122 6.61 15.31 2.64
N GLY A 123 6.40 15.89 1.47
CA GLY A 123 7.35 15.91 0.38
C GLY A 123 7.21 17.16 -0.49
N PRO A 124 8.20 17.47 -1.31
CA PRO A 124 8.16 18.64 -2.19
C PRO A 124 7.04 18.50 -3.23
N ALA A 125 6.35 19.61 -3.51
CA ALA A 125 5.31 19.72 -4.53
C ALA A 125 5.82 20.31 -5.85
N ASN A 126 7.12 20.34 -6.06
CA ASN A 126 7.77 21.08 -7.15
C ASN A 126 8.01 20.29 -8.45
N ASP A 127 7.47 19.11 -8.57
CA ASP A 127 7.54 18.29 -9.79
C ASP A 127 6.12 18.06 -10.36
N ASP A 128 5.98 17.97 -11.67
CA ASP A 128 4.70 17.72 -12.38
C ASP A 128 3.92 16.50 -11.87
N THR A 129 4.54 15.69 -11.01
CA THR A 129 3.99 14.46 -10.42
C THR A 129 4.31 14.32 -8.94
N ALA A 130 4.35 15.43 -8.21
CA ALA A 130 4.63 15.38 -6.77
C ALA A 130 3.67 14.42 -6.07
N THR A 131 4.22 13.44 -5.38
CA THR A 131 3.46 12.42 -4.69
C THR A 131 4.09 12.14 -3.33
N VAL A 132 3.28 12.15 -2.29
CA VAL A 132 3.68 11.67 -0.96
C VAL A 132 3.00 10.34 -0.67
N SER A 133 3.67 9.46 0.04
CA SER A 133 3.16 8.10 0.28
C SER A 133 3.35 7.67 1.72
N THR A 134 2.37 6.94 2.23
CA THR A 134 2.40 6.26 3.52
C THR A 134 1.80 4.87 3.38
N SER A 135 1.80 4.10 4.44
CA SER A 135 1.15 2.78 4.44
C SER A 135 0.59 2.44 5.81
N VAL A 136 -0.40 1.57 5.81
CA VAL A 136 -0.94 0.94 7.01
C VAL A 136 -0.95 -0.57 6.82
N GLN A 137 -1.08 -1.31 7.90
CA GLN A 137 -1.32 -2.75 7.84
C GLN A 137 -2.65 -3.07 8.50
N VAL A 138 -3.47 -3.89 7.85
CA VAL A 138 -4.75 -4.37 8.38
C VAL A 138 -4.83 -5.88 8.26
N ALA A 139 -5.48 -6.53 9.23
CA ALA A 139 -5.61 -7.99 9.22
C ALA A 139 -6.61 -8.45 8.15
N ALA A 140 -6.18 -9.39 7.32
CA ALA A 140 -7.07 -10.05 6.38
C ALA A 140 -7.94 -11.08 7.11
N GLU A 141 -8.82 -10.62 7.99
CA GLU A 141 -9.70 -11.45 8.79
C GLU A 141 -11.12 -10.87 8.86
N ARG A 142 -12.06 -11.70 9.22
CA ARG A 142 -13.46 -11.34 9.41
C ARG A 142 -14.12 -12.26 10.43
N CYS A 143 -15.19 -11.82 11.04
CA CYS A 143 -15.99 -12.66 11.90
C CYS A 143 -16.75 -13.74 11.09
N ALA A 144 -16.43 -15.02 11.33
CA ALA A 144 -17.06 -16.13 10.62
C ALA A 144 -18.56 -16.29 10.93
N LYS A 145 -19.02 -15.83 12.11
CA LYS A 145 -20.43 -15.88 12.52
C LYS A 145 -21.29 -14.87 11.76
N LEU A 146 -20.69 -13.75 11.34
CA LEU A 146 -21.40 -12.75 10.54
C LEU A 146 -21.35 -13.14 9.07
N LYS A 147 -22.49 -13.07 8.40
CA LYS A 147 -22.60 -13.30 6.96
C LYS A 147 -22.30 -12.02 6.15
N THR A 148 -21.59 -11.08 6.75
CA THR A 148 -21.23 -9.80 6.16
C THR A 148 -19.73 -9.70 5.98
N SER A 149 -19.28 -8.90 5.01
CA SER A 149 -17.88 -8.57 4.84
C SER A 149 -17.39 -7.68 5.98
N ARG A 150 -16.14 -7.84 6.38
CA ARG A 150 -15.47 -6.87 7.23
C ARG A 150 -15.01 -5.69 6.37
N VAL A 151 -15.20 -4.49 6.88
CA VAL A 151 -14.80 -3.25 6.21
C VAL A 151 -13.96 -2.44 7.19
N TYR A 152 -12.73 -2.17 6.80
CA TYR A 152 -11.87 -1.19 7.46
C TYR A 152 -12.11 0.19 6.86
N THR A 153 -12.25 1.18 7.72
CA THR A 153 -12.28 2.60 7.35
C THR A 153 -11.01 3.25 7.85
N ILE A 154 -10.18 3.74 6.94
CA ILE A 154 -8.93 4.43 7.21
C ILE A 154 -9.17 5.92 7.00
N ASN A 155 -8.97 6.72 8.04
CA ASN A 155 -9.10 8.17 7.98
C ASN A 155 -7.74 8.77 7.68
N VAL A 156 -7.68 9.65 6.70
CA VAL A 156 -6.46 10.39 6.32
C VAL A 156 -6.73 11.88 6.32
N THR A 157 -5.69 12.65 6.64
CA THR A 157 -5.65 14.10 6.43
C THR A 157 -4.61 14.37 5.35
N CYS A 158 -4.98 15.18 4.35
CA CYS A 158 -4.10 15.63 3.28
C CYS A 158 -3.80 17.11 3.49
N SER A 159 -2.60 17.52 3.15
CA SER A 159 -2.19 18.93 3.09
C SER A 159 -1.79 19.24 1.67
N ASP A 160 -2.47 20.20 1.08
CA ASP A 160 -2.23 20.67 -0.28
C ASP A 160 -1.01 21.60 -0.35
N SER A 161 -0.54 21.89 -1.53
CA SER A 161 0.61 22.75 -1.77
C SER A 161 0.44 24.20 -1.28
N ASP A 162 -0.80 24.69 -1.20
CA ASP A 162 -1.14 26.00 -0.64
C ASP A 162 -1.20 26.04 0.89
N GLY A 163 -1.02 24.88 1.55
CA GLY A 163 -1.10 24.71 3.01
C GLY A 163 -2.50 24.46 3.53
N SER A 164 -3.50 24.33 2.68
CA SER A 164 -4.86 23.88 3.06
C SER A 164 -4.82 22.41 3.52
N THR A 165 -5.76 22.04 4.38
CA THR A 165 -5.88 20.67 4.85
C THR A 165 -7.31 20.18 4.69
N ASP A 166 -7.46 18.94 4.22
CA ASP A 166 -8.74 18.26 4.10
C ASP A 166 -8.66 16.82 4.61
N THR A 167 -9.77 16.14 4.70
CA THR A 167 -9.85 14.77 5.20
C THR A 167 -10.56 13.86 4.20
N ALA A 168 -10.09 12.62 4.12
CA ALA A 168 -10.74 11.59 3.32
C ALA A 168 -10.86 10.26 4.08
N GLN A 169 -11.79 9.43 3.65
CA GLN A 169 -12.01 8.08 4.15
C GLN A 169 -11.74 7.06 3.07
N LEU A 170 -10.84 6.13 3.36
CA LEU A 170 -10.50 5.01 2.50
C LEU A 170 -11.16 3.74 3.05
N THR A 171 -11.65 2.88 2.18
CA THR A 171 -12.30 1.64 2.59
C THR A 171 -11.59 0.41 2.04
N VAL A 172 -11.24 -0.53 2.92
CA VAL A 172 -10.65 -1.82 2.56
C VAL A 172 -11.58 -2.94 3.02
N THR A 173 -11.92 -3.86 2.15
CA THR A 173 -12.91 -4.91 2.41
C THR A 173 -12.26 -6.29 2.49
N VAL A 174 -12.61 -7.04 3.53
CA VAL A 174 -12.39 -8.49 3.61
C VAL A 174 -13.72 -9.18 3.31
N PRO A 175 -13.91 -9.72 2.09
CA PRO A 175 -15.19 -10.25 1.66
C PRO A 175 -15.63 -11.47 2.48
N HIS A 176 -16.95 -11.64 2.64
CA HIS A 176 -17.51 -12.82 3.27
C HIS A 176 -17.25 -14.11 2.47
N SER A 177 -17.29 -14.02 1.15
CA SER A 177 -17.05 -15.15 0.24
C SER A 177 -16.38 -14.69 -1.03
N LYS A 178 -15.77 -15.64 -1.78
CA LYS A 178 -15.17 -15.36 -3.09
C LYS A 178 -16.19 -14.85 -4.13
N HIS A 179 -17.47 -15.13 -3.92
CA HIS A 179 -18.55 -14.71 -4.82
C HIS A 179 -19.13 -13.33 -4.48
N SER A 180 -18.63 -12.71 -3.40
CA SER A 180 -18.98 -11.33 -3.01
C SER A 180 -18.02 -10.29 -3.60
N LEU A 181 -17.27 -10.69 -4.63
CA LEU A 181 -16.28 -9.91 -5.36
C LEU A 181 -16.91 -9.33 -6.63
#